data_f8f678c5729206ed205b187674d6f37c
#
_entry.id   f8f678c5729206ed205b187674d6f37c
#
_cell.length_a   1.000
_cell.length_b   1.000
_cell.length_c   1.000
_cell.angle_alpha   90.00
_cell.angle_beta   90.00
_cell.angle_gamma   90.00
#
_symmetry.space_group_name_H-M   'P 1'
#
loop_
_entity.id
_entity.type
_entity.pdbx_description
1 polymer ?
#
loop_
_entity_poly.entity_id
_entity_poly.type
_entity_poly.pdbx_seq_one_letter_code
_entity_poly.pdbx_strand_id
1 'polypeptide(L)'
;MMYKETKPSNIQEGVWDEKSCVRRQCGFVVNQDKLPKDLKWLPKGAPLAYDEATDKVNVCKTAKVYENAAKSAVSVKVYKGHLLQVNDTIGGSTISAIDTSNANFDTLTVSALAEEADKDTVLDDGNAAKVVGLNYATIELDGQQSCTPTLQAYEIEEGTLPYPLSDAIKTALTCRHAFKL
;
A
#
# COMPACT_ATOMS: atom_id res chain seq x y z
N MET A 1 23.95 -10.61 -23.43
CA MET A 1 23.75 -9.25 -22.90
C MET A 1 22.36 -9.24 -22.30
N MET A 2 22.21 -9.29 -20.97
CA MET A 2 20.89 -9.22 -20.31
C MET A 2 20.44 -7.77 -20.37
N TYR A 3 19.35 -7.50 -21.05
CA TYR A 3 18.65 -6.21 -20.95
C TYR A 3 18.06 -6.11 -19.52
N LYS A 4 18.64 -5.26 -18.71
CA LYS A 4 18.04 -4.91 -17.42
C LYS A 4 16.80 -4.06 -17.73
N GLU A 5 15.61 -4.53 -17.32
CA GLU A 5 14.41 -3.72 -17.49
C GLU A 5 14.58 -2.38 -16.78
N THR A 6 14.33 -1.31 -17.51
CA THR A 6 14.43 0.04 -16.95
C THR A 6 13.17 0.31 -16.14
N LYS A 7 13.34 0.88 -14.96
CA LYS A 7 12.23 1.34 -14.12
C LYS A 7 11.23 2.19 -14.94
N PRO A 8 9.91 1.91 -14.85
CA PRO A 8 8.91 2.70 -15.55
C PRO A 8 8.97 4.17 -15.17
N SER A 9 8.84 5.06 -16.14
CA SER A 9 8.90 6.51 -15.95
C SER A 9 7.72 7.10 -15.17
N ASN A 10 6.64 6.34 -15.02
CA ASN A 10 5.44 6.74 -14.26
C ASN A 10 5.55 6.53 -12.75
N ILE A 11 6.65 5.92 -12.26
CA ILE A 11 6.88 5.79 -10.82
C ILE A 11 7.40 7.12 -10.28
N GLN A 12 6.59 7.74 -9.40
CA GLN A 12 6.96 8.98 -8.72
C GLN A 12 8.11 8.76 -7.73
N GLU A 13 9.08 9.67 -7.72
CA GLU A 13 10.20 9.68 -6.77
C GLU A 13 10.14 10.87 -5.80
N GLY A 14 9.49 11.96 -6.17
CA GLY A 14 9.34 13.16 -5.34
C GLY A 14 8.16 13.01 -4.37
N VAL A 15 8.32 12.19 -3.33
CA VAL A 15 7.24 11.87 -2.36
C VAL A 15 7.36 12.72 -1.09
N TRP A 16 8.57 13.13 -0.71
CA TRP A 16 8.87 13.91 0.50
C TRP A 16 10.14 14.76 0.31
N ASP A 17 10.42 15.66 1.26
CA ASP A 17 11.70 16.35 1.29
C ASP A 17 12.84 15.39 1.67
N GLU A 18 13.70 15.08 0.73
CA GLU A 18 14.83 14.15 0.90
C GLU A 18 15.79 14.54 2.04
N LYS A 19 15.94 15.85 2.32
CA LYS A 19 16.82 16.34 3.39
C LYS A 19 16.27 16.05 4.78
N SER A 20 14.95 15.91 4.90
CA SER A 20 14.26 15.61 6.15
C SER A 20 14.08 14.12 6.39
N CYS A 21 14.32 13.29 5.37
CA CYS A 21 14.07 11.87 5.43
C CYS A 21 15.19 11.12 6.14
N VAL A 22 14.83 10.40 7.19
CA VAL A 22 15.70 9.46 7.89
C VAL A 22 15.22 8.04 7.62
N ARG A 23 16.10 7.18 7.15
CA ARG A 23 15.83 5.78 6.88
C ARG A 23 16.30 4.89 8.04
N ARG A 24 15.68 3.75 8.23
CA ARG A 24 16.19 2.70 9.10
C ARG A 24 17.51 2.15 8.55
N GLN A 25 18.45 1.86 9.41
CA GLN A 25 19.79 1.38 8.99
C GLN A 25 19.79 -0.09 8.54
N CYS A 26 18.81 -0.88 8.94
CA CYS A 26 18.67 -2.29 8.55
C CYS A 26 17.67 -2.41 7.40
N GLY A 27 18.03 -3.16 6.37
CA GLY A 27 17.08 -3.59 5.33
C GLY A 27 16.19 -4.72 5.85
N PHE A 28 14.94 -4.73 5.41
CA PHE A 28 14.00 -5.81 5.68
C PHE A 28 13.73 -6.58 4.40
N VAL A 29 13.56 -7.88 4.52
CA VAL A 29 13.16 -8.72 3.38
C VAL A 29 11.69 -8.48 3.07
N VAL A 30 11.39 -8.19 1.81
CA VAL A 30 10.00 -8.02 1.35
C VAL A 30 9.32 -9.38 1.21
N ASN A 31 8.15 -9.52 1.77
CA ASN A 31 7.32 -10.70 1.58
C ASN A 31 6.60 -10.65 0.23
N GLN A 32 7.25 -11.17 -0.81
CA GLN A 32 6.74 -11.14 -2.17
C GLN A 32 5.58 -12.12 -2.39
N ASP A 33 5.44 -13.14 -1.55
CA ASP A 33 4.35 -14.13 -1.65
C ASP A 33 2.96 -13.50 -1.49
N LYS A 34 2.90 -12.35 -0.82
CA LYS A 34 1.67 -11.57 -0.60
C LYS A 34 1.45 -10.47 -1.62
N LEU A 35 2.30 -10.35 -2.62
CA LEU A 35 2.18 -9.35 -3.68
C LEU A 35 1.68 -9.97 -4.99
N PRO A 36 1.02 -9.20 -5.86
CA PRO A 36 0.70 -9.66 -7.21
C PRO A 36 1.97 -10.14 -7.92
N LYS A 37 1.91 -11.29 -8.58
CA LYS A 37 3.08 -11.93 -9.24
C LYS A 37 3.61 -11.15 -10.43
N ASP A 38 2.79 -10.29 -11.00
CA ASP A 38 3.12 -9.39 -12.11
C ASP A 38 3.70 -8.05 -11.64
N LEU A 39 3.73 -7.80 -10.31
CA LEU A 39 4.33 -6.61 -9.75
C LEU A 39 5.86 -6.71 -9.83
N LYS A 40 6.47 -5.97 -10.74
CA LYS A 40 7.92 -5.96 -10.94
C LYS A 40 8.67 -4.97 -10.06
N TRP A 41 8.00 -3.91 -9.63
CA TRP A 41 8.61 -2.83 -8.87
C TRP A 41 7.79 -2.49 -7.64
N LEU A 42 8.44 -2.42 -6.47
CA LEU A 42 7.85 -1.83 -5.28
C LEU A 42 8.24 -0.36 -5.24
N PRO A 43 7.29 0.56 -5.43
CA PRO A 43 7.60 1.97 -5.52
C PRO A 43 7.97 2.58 -4.17
N LYS A 44 8.73 3.69 -4.23
CA LYS A 44 8.98 4.58 -3.11
C LYS A 44 7.65 5.09 -2.53
N GLY A 45 7.54 5.17 -1.22
CA GLY A 45 6.33 5.63 -0.54
C GLY A 45 5.29 4.53 -0.24
N ALA A 46 5.52 3.28 -0.65
CA ALA A 46 4.64 2.17 -0.28
C ALA A 46 4.66 1.93 1.24
N PRO A 47 3.51 1.82 1.93
CA PRO A 47 3.46 1.59 3.37
C PRO A 47 3.90 0.16 3.70
N LEU A 48 4.80 0.03 4.68
CA LEU A 48 5.43 -1.23 5.06
C LEU A 48 5.05 -1.61 6.49
N ALA A 49 4.52 -2.81 6.69
CA ALA A 49 4.21 -3.40 7.99
C ALA A 49 5.16 -4.57 8.29
N TYR A 50 5.72 -4.58 9.49
CA TYR A 50 6.60 -5.66 9.92
C TYR A 50 5.80 -6.86 10.43
N ASP A 51 6.18 -8.03 10.00
CA ASP A 51 5.61 -9.31 10.41
C ASP A 51 6.64 -10.08 11.24
N GLU A 52 6.44 -10.08 12.56
CA GLU A 52 7.34 -10.74 13.51
C GLU A 52 7.40 -12.26 13.33
N ALA A 53 6.34 -12.88 12.81
CA ALA A 53 6.28 -14.33 12.64
C ALA A 53 7.18 -14.82 11.49
N THR A 54 7.39 -14.00 10.48
CA THR A 54 8.17 -14.35 9.29
C THR A 54 9.47 -13.58 9.17
N ASP A 55 9.73 -12.61 10.05
CA ASP A 55 10.85 -11.65 9.99
C ASP A 55 10.94 -10.91 8.65
N LYS A 56 9.77 -10.63 8.06
CA LYS A 56 9.63 -9.96 6.77
C LYS A 56 8.77 -8.71 6.89
N VAL A 57 8.84 -7.83 5.91
CA VAL A 57 7.87 -6.76 5.76
C VAL A 57 6.85 -7.11 4.69
N ASN A 58 5.59 -6.84 5.01
CA ASN A 58 4.48 -6.87 4.09
C ASN A 58 4.20 -5.44 3.62
N VAL A 59 3.77 -5.26 2.38
CA VAL A 59 3.17 -4.01 1.94
C VAL A 59 1.76 -3.95 2.50
N CYS A 60 1.41 -2.90 3.25
CA CYS A 60 0.03 -2.66 3.65
C CYS A 60 -0.80 -2.38 2.40
N LYS A 61 -1.74 -3.25 2.12
CA LYS A 61 -2.62 -3.10 0.97
C LYS A 61 -3.76 -2.18 1.31
N THR A 62 -3.95 -1.18 0.48
CA THR A 62 -4.99 -0.18 0.64
C THR A 62 -5.76 -0.01 -0.66
N ALA A 63 -7.01 0.44 -0.55
CA ALA A 63 -7.81 0.81 -1.70
C ALA A 63 -8.72 1.99 -1.37
N LYS A 64 -8.81 2.93 -2.29
CA LYS A 64 -9.70 4.08 -2.17
C LYS A 64 -11.07 3.72 -2.72
N VAL A 65 -12.12 3.97 -1.96
CA VAL A 65 -13.51 3.67 -2.31
C VAL A 65 -13.99 4.59 -3.44
N TYR A 66 -14.56 4.02 -4.49
CA TYR A 66 -15.05 4.73 -5.66
C TYR A 66 -16.46 5.30 -5.47
N GLU A 67 -17.33 4.57 -4.78
CA GLU A 67 -18.69 5.00 -4.42
C GLU A 67 -19.07 4.48 -3.05
N ASN A 68 -20.02 5.12 -2.38
CA ASN A 68 -20.44 4.75 -1.03
C ASN A 68 -20.83 3.28 -0.93
N ALA A 69 -20.32 2.60 0.09
CA ALA A 69 -20.68 1.23 0.42
C ALA A 69 -21.27 1.18 1.83
N ALA A 70 -22.47 0.64 1.94
CA ALA A 70 -23.17 0.52 3.23
C ALA A 70 -22.49 -0.54 4.11
N LYS A 71 -22.70 -0.45 5.41
CA LYS A 71 -22.36 -1.51 6.36
C LYS A 71 -23.02 -2.83 5.91
N SER A 72 -22.29 -3.91 6.03
CA SER A 72 -22.65 -5.26 5.57
C SER A 72 -22.78 -5.42 4.05
N ALA A 73 -22.34 -4.44 3.25
CA ALA A 73 -22.27 -4.61 1.81
C ALA A 73 -21.34 -5.79 1.45
N VAL A 74 -21.77 -6.59 0.48
CA VAL A 74 -20.99 -7.73 -0.05
C VAL A 74 -20.24 -7.38 -1.32
N SER A 75 -20.36 -6.15 -1.77
CA SER A 75 -19.67 -5.61 -2.96
C SER A 75 -19.21 -4.19 -2.69
N VAL A 76 -17.94 -3.91 -2.96
CA VAL A 76 -17.32 -2.60 -2.79
C VAL A 76 -16.60 -2.22 -4.07
N LYS A 77 -16.87 -1.03 -4.61
CA LYS A 77 -16.16 -0.50 -5.76
C LYS A 77 -14.98 0.35 -5.29
N VAL A 78 -13.81 0.10 -5.85
CA VAL A 78 -12.57 0.80 -5.50
C VAL A 78 -11.88 1.32 -6.74
N TYR A 79 -11.13 2.41 -6.60
CA TYR A 79 -10.29 2.90 -7.68
C TYR A 79 -9.22 1.87 -8.04
N LYS A 80 -8.81 1.88 -9.31
CA LYS A 80 -7.75 1.01 -9.84
C LYS A 80 -6.37 1.36 -9.25
N GLY A 81 -5.42 0.41 -9.40
CA GLY A 81 -4.04 0.59 -8.98
C GLY A 81 -3.75 0.07 -7.57
N HIS A 82 -4.70 -0.62 -6.94
CA HIS A 82 -4.49 -1.30 -5.68
C HIS A 82 -3.71 -2.63 -5.84
N LEU A 83 -3.15 -3.13 -4.73
CA LEU A 83 -2.43 -4.42 -4.69
C LEU A 83 -3.27 -5.59 -4.15
N LEU A 84 -4.57 -5.41 -4.01
CA LEU A 84 -5.47 -6.41 -3.44
C LEU A 84 -5.57 -7.64 -4.35
N GLN A 85 -5.67 -8.79 -3.72
CA GLN A 85 -5.85 -10.10 -4.36
C GLN A 85 -7.02 -10.84 -3.71
N VAL A 86 -7.49 -11.89 -4.36
CA VAL A 86 -8.46 -12.81 -3.76
C VAL A 86 -7.85 -13.45 -2.51
N ASN A 87 -8.64 -13.55 -1.45
CA ASN A 87 -8.29 -13.96 -0.08
C ASN A 87 -7.55 -12.88 0.76
N ASP A 88 -7.27 -11.69 0.22
CA ASP A 88 -6.86 -10.57 1.07
C ASP A 88 -8.02 -10.07 1.94
N THR A 89 -7.68 -9.39 3.02
CA THR A 89 -8.64 -8.66 3.85
C THR A 89 -8.65 -7.20 3.46
N ILE A 90 -9.81 -6.56 3.43
CA ILE A 90 -9.98 -5.11 3.23
C ILE A 90 -11.15 -4.60 4.08
N GLY A 91 -10.96 -3.53 4.85
CA GLY A 91 -12.02 -2.99 5.72
C GLY A 91 -12.62 -4.04 6.67
N GLY A 92 -11.80 -4.98 7.17
CA GLY A 92 -12.22 -6.07 8.06
C GLY A 92 -12.93 -7.23 7.36
N SER A 93 -12.99 -7.25 6.03
CA SER A 93 -13.72 -8.28 5.25
C SER A 93 -12.81 -8.98 4.28
N THR A 94 -13.02 -10.28 4.07
CA THR A 94 -12.23 -11.09 3.12
C THR A 94 -12.76 -10.94 1.71
N ILE A 95 -11.85 -10.73 0.74
CA ILE A 95 -12.15 -10.63 -0.68
C ILE A 95 -12.29 -12.03 -1.26
N SER A 96 -13.45 -12.33 -1.86
CA SER A 96 -13.71 -13.60 -2.55
C SER A 96 -13.54 -13.53 -4.06
N ALA A 97 -13.74 -12.35 -4.66
CA ALA A 97 -13.54 -12.12 -6.10
C ALA A 97 -13.22 -10.65 -6.37
N ILE A 98 -12.51 -10.40 -7.47
CA ILE A 98 -12.21 -9.06 -7.98
C ILE A 98 -12.60 -9.01 -9.46
N ASP A 99 -13.51 -8.12 -9.82
CA ASP A 99 -13.91 -7.85 -11.20
C ASP A 99 -13.23 -6.56 -11.66
N THR A 100 -12.34 -6.69 -12.64
CA THR A 100 -11.55 -5.60 -13.22
C THR A 100 -12.04 -5.13 -14.59
N SER A 101 -13.23 -5.57 -15.01
CA SER A 101 -13.80 -5.32 -16.35
C SER A 101 -14.11 -3.84 -16.62
N ASN A 102 -14.44 -3.07 -15.57
CA ASN A 102 -14.70 -1.65 -15.71
C ASN A 102 -13.40 -0.84 -15.88
N ALA A 103 -13.40 0.19 -16.72
CA ALA A 103 -12.20 1.00 -16.97
C ALA A 103 -11.81 1.92 -15.80
N ASN A 104 -12.77 2.34 -14.96
CA ASN A 104 -12.57 3.37 -13.93
C ASN A 104 -12.41 2.81 -12.51
N PHE A 105 -12.96 1.64 -12.24
CA PHE A 105 -12.95 1.03 -10.91
C PHE A 105 -12.89 -0.49 -11.00
N ASP A 106 -12.50 -1.11 -9.90
CA ASP A 106 -12.59 -2.55 -9.71
C ASP A 106 -13.70 -2.86 -8.69
N THR A 107 -14.44 -3.94 -8.89
CA THR A 107 -15.47 -4.37 -7.96
C THR A 107 -14.95 -5.53 -7.12
N LEU A 108 -14.86 -5.31 -5.82
CA LEU A 108 -14.47 -6.33 -4.86
C LEU A 108 -15.72 -7.02 -4.33
N THR A 109 -15.81 -8.33 -4.45
CA THR A 109 -16.80 -9.14 -3.72
C THR A 109 -16.19 -9.52 -2.38
N VAL A 110 -16.83 -9.08 -1.28
CA VAL A 110 -16.33 -9.30 0.08
C VAL A 110 -17.33 -10.11 0.91
N SER A 111 -16.87 -10.66 2.03
CA SER A 111 -17.74 -11.46 2.92
C SER A 111 -18.89 -10.65 3.49
N ALA A 112 -18.63 -9.51 4.04
CA ALA A 112 -19.56 -8.45 4.45
C ALA A 112 -18.75 -7.31 5.02
N LEU A 113 -18.92 -6.09 4.55
CA LEU A 113 -18.17 -4.94 5.02
C LEU A 113 -18.47 -4.67 6.51
N ALA A 114 -17.43 -4.54 7.33
CA ALA A 114 -17.58 -4.40 8.78
C ALA A 114 -18.25 -3.08 9.16
N GLU A 115 -17.89 -2.00 8.47
CA GLU A 115 -18.42 -0.65 8.66
C GLU A 115 -18.78 -0.05 7.29
N GLU A 116 -19.60 0.99 7.29
CA GLU A 116 -19.87 1.77 6.08
C GLU A 116 -18.60 2.45 5.59
N ALA A 117 -18.50 2.65 4.30
CA ALA A 117 -17.38 3.33 3.68
C ALA A 117 -17.90 4.36 2.66
N ASP A 118 -17.64 5.62 2.94
CA ASP A 118 -17.98 6.70 2.03
C ASP A 118 -17.04 6.73 0.83
N LYS A 119 -17.53 7.35 -0.23
CA LYS A 119 -16.69 7.64 -1.39
C LYS A 119 -15.42 8.38 -0.98
N ASP A 120 -14.32 8.02 -1.60
CA ASP A 120 -12.97 8.55 -1.35
C ASP A 120 -12.34 8.16 0.00
N THR A 121 -13.04 7.44 0.87
CA THR A 121 -12.44 6.79 2.05
C THR A 121 -11.40 5.75 1.62
N VAL A 122 -10.32 5.63 2.36
CA VAL A 122 -9.29 4.61 2.11
C VAL A 122 -9.45 3.48 3.11
N LEU A 123 -9.72 2.29 2.59
CA LEU A 123 -9.74 1.05 3.37
C LEU A 123 -8.35 0.42 3.37
N ASP A 124 -7.98 -0.29 4.43
CA ASP A 124 -6.73 -1.02 4.55
C ASP A 124 -6.94 -2.50 4.90
N ASP A 125 -5.85 -3.26 4.86
CA ASP A 125 -5.81 -4.70 5.10
C ASP A 125 -5.76 -5.10 6.60
N GLY A 126 -5.94 -4.15 7.51
CA GLY A 126 -5.90 -4.36 8.95
C GLY A 126 -4.49 -4.41 9.56
N ASN A 127 -3.45 -4.17 8.78
CA ASN A 127 -2.06 -4.16 9.25
C ASN A 127 -1.53 -2.77 9.64
N ALA A 128 -2.38 -1.75 9.66
CA ALA A 128 -1.99 -0.37 9.94
C ALA A 128 -1.19 -0.21 11.24
N ALA A 129 -1.58 -0.91 12.31
CA ALA A 129 -0.88 -0.85 13.60
C ALA A 129 0.56 -1.43 13.57
N LYS A 130 0.89 -2.22 12.56
CA LYS A 130 2.22 -2.83 12.36
C LYS A 130 3.10 -2.04 11.42
N VAL A 131 2.65 -0.89 10.95
CA VAL A 131 3.40 -0.04 10.01
C VAL A 131 4.69 0.45 10.66
N VAL A 132 5.80 0.19 9.99
CA VAL A 132 7.15 0.56 10.45
C VAL A 132 7.74 1.75 9.68
N GLY A 133 7.10 2.16 8.59
CA GLY A 133 7.52 3.29 7.76
C GLY A 133 7.03 3.15 6.32
N LEU A 134 7.42 4.08 5.49
CA LEU A 134 7.19 4.05 4.04
C LEU A 134 8.45 3.51 3.34
N ASN A 135 8.30 2.83 2.21
CA ASN A 135 9.44 2.37 1.43
C ASN A 135 10.30 3.56 0.97
N TYR A 136 11.59 3.58 1.36
CA TYR A 136 12.48 4.70 1.10
C TYR A 136 12.80 4.89 -0.38
N ALA A 137 12.99 3.82 -1.13
CA ALA A 137 13.38 3.88 -2.52
C ALA A 137 12.61 2.84 -3.35
N THR A 138 12.38 3.12 -4.61
CA THR A 138 11.81 2.14 -5.54
C THR A 138 12.80 0.98 -5.73
N ILE A 139 12.33 -0.24 -5.53
CA ILE A 139 13.13 -1.46 -5.67
C ILE A 139 12.52 -2.40 -6.71
N GLU A 140 13.37 -3.09 -7.44
CA GLU A 140 12.96 -4.17 -8.36
C GLU A 140 12.68 -5.45 -7.55
N LEU A 141 11.56 -6.10 -7.82
CA LEU A 141 11.16 -7.34 -7.16
C LEU A 141 11.66 -8.56 -7.96
N ASP A 142 12.98 -8.70 -8.06
CA ASP A 142 13.64 -9.84 -8.71
C ASP A 142 14.42 -10.63 -7.65
N GLY A 143 14.02 -11.87 -7.41
CA GLY A 143 14.57 -12.68 -6.34
C GLY A 143 14.21 -12.18 -4.94
N GLN A 144 15.06 -12.48 -3.96
CA GLN A 144 14.86 -12.05 -2.57
C GLN A 144 15.35 -10.61 -2.40
N GLN A 145 14.43 -9.66 -2.38
CA GLN A 145 14.75 -8.23 -2.28
C GLN A 145 14.57 -7.70 -0.87
N SER A 146 15.44 -6.76 -0.50
CA SER A 146 15.31 -6.00 0.73
C SER A 146 14.85 -4.58 0.46
N CYS A 147 14.00 -4.07 1.33
CA CYS A 147 13.59 -2.67 1.34
C CYS A 147 14.05 -1.98 2.62
N THR A 148 14.10 -0.67 2.59
CA THR A 148 14.46 0.15 3.75
C THR A 148 13.27 1.04 4.08
N PRO A 149 12.57 0.83 5.20
CA PRO A 149 11.53 1.74 5.65
C PRO A 149 12.10 3.09 6.08
N THR A 150 11.34 4.17 5.85
CA THR A 150 11.61 5.46 6.47
C THR A 150 11.39 5.39 7.97
N LEU A 151 12.28 5.98 8.75
CA LEU A 151 12.09 6.21 10.17
C LEU A 151 11.40 7.56 10.40
N GLN A 152 11.67 8.53 9.52
CA GLN A 152 11.13 9.87 9.56
C GLN A 152 11.06 10.42 8.13
N ALA A 153 10.00 11.17 7.82
CA ALA A 153 9.88 11.92 6.58
C ALA A 153 8.93 13.11 6.78
N TYR A 154 9.27 14.27 6.27
CA TYR A 154 8.44 15.47 6.34
C TYR A 154 8.02 15.94 4.95
N GLU A 155 6.99 16.76 4.90
CA GLU A 155 6.41 17.27 3.66
C GLU A 155 5.98 16.16 2.70
N ILE A 156 5.39 15.09 3.24
CA ILE A 156 4.85 14.00 2.44
C ILE A 156 3.64 14.51 1.66
N GLU A 157 3.74 14.44 0.34
CA GLU A 157 2.66 14.83 -0.56
C GLU A 157 1.80 13.59 -0.88
N GLU A 158 0.62 13.50 -0.24
CA GLU A 158 -0.25 12.33 -0.36
C GLU A 158 -0.65 12.01 -1.80
N GLY A 159 -0.83 13.03 -2.63
CA GLY A 159 -1.18 12.87 -4.06
C GLY A 159 -0.10 12.20 -4.91
N THR A 160 1.15 12.15 -4.42
CA THR A 160 2.28 11.51 -5.10
C THR A 160 2.58 10.11 -4.59
N LEU A 161 1.91 9.69 -3.50
CA LEU A 161 2.07 8.34 -2.97
C LEU A 161 1.56 7.30 -3.98
N PRO A 162 2.28 6.18 -4.12
CA PRO A 162 1.87 5.12 -5.05
C PRO A 162 0.57 4.44 -4.65
N TYR A 163 0.30 4.39 -3.35
CA TYR A 163 -0.91 3.83 -2.76
C TYR A 163 -1.47 4.82 -1.74
N PRO A 164 -2.80 5.02 -1.72
CA PRO A 164 -3.43 5.90 -0.74
C PRO A 164 -3.22 5.35 0.68
N LEU A 165 -3.09 6.23 1.66
CA LEU A 165 -2.94 5.83 3.07
C LEU A 165 -4.28 5.96 3.80
N SER A 166 -4.66 4.93 4.56
CA SER A 166 -5.79 5.02 5.49
C SER A 166 -5.43 5.93 6.67
N ASP A 167 -6.44 6.46 7.36
CA ASP A 167 -6.24 7.28 8.55
C ASP A 167 -5.55 6.48 9.66
N ALA A 168 -5.78 5.19 9.74
CA ALA A 168 -5.09 4.30 10.67
C ALA A 168 -3.58 4.21 10.39
N ILE A 169 -3.19 4.10 9.11
CA ILE A 169 -1.77 4.12 8.70
C ILE A 169 -1.15 5.48 8.98
N LYS A 170 -1.84 6.58 8.65
CA LYS A 170 -1.35 7.93 8.94
C LYS A 170 -1.16 8.14 10.45
N THR A 171 -2.10 7.66 11.26
CA THR A 171 -2.01 7.73 12.72
C THR A 171 -0.80 6.95 13.24
N ALA A 172 -0.51 5.76 12.70
CA ALA A 172 0.66 4.99 13.08
C ALA A 172 1.99 5.67 12.70
N LEU A 173 1.98 6.49 11.66
CA LEU A 173 3.16 7.23 11.16
C LEU A 173 3.34 8.60 11.82
N THR A 174 2.31 9.23 12.41
CA THR A 174 2.25 10.65 12.77
C THR A 174 3.34 11.17 13.70
N CYS A 175 3.95 10.35 14.55
CA CYS A 175 4.99 10.86 15.45
C CYS A 175 6.31 11.23 14.73
N ARG A 176 6.51 10.75 13.50
CA ARG A 176 7.76 10.93 12.74
C ARG A 176 7.56 11.22 11.25
N HIS A 177 6.31 11.27 10.81
CA HIS A 177 5.95 11.55 9.43
C HIS A 177 4.97 12.71 9.41
N ALA A 178 5.25 13.74 8.63
CA ALA A 178 4.39 14.90 8.48
C ALA A 178 3.89 14.99 7.04
N PHE A 179 2.59 14.97 6.88
CA PHE A 179 1.91 15.10 5.60
C PHE A 179 1.69 16.58 5.29
N LYS A 180 1.85 16.95 4.03
CA LYS A 180 1.57 18.29 3.55
C LYS A 180 0.07 18.50 3.53
N LEU A 181 -0.38 19.62 4.08
CA LEU A 181 -1.80 20.03 4.08
C LEU A 181 -2.23 20.55 2.71
#